data_5d6d5b318441a480054f7032f9b3fe9d
#
_entry.id   5d6d5b318441a480054f7032f9b3fe9d
#
_cell.length_a   1.000
_cell.length_b   1.000
_cell.length_c   1.000
_cell.angle_alpha   90.00
_cell.angle_beta   90.00
_cell.angle_gamma   90.00
#
_symmetry.space_group_name_H-M   'P 1'
#
loop_
_entity.id
_entity.type
_entity.pdbx_description
1 polymer ?
#
loop_
_entity_poly.entity_id
_entity_poly.type
_entity_poly.pdbx_seq_one_letter_code
_entity_poly.pdbx_strand_id
1 'polypeptide(L)'
;LALARKQILPDFQIGGAYKVRENTPMGGDRPDFFSATVGISLPLWHGRKQDREVEASARELSSAKSGYESAWNAIRNRLKEIAEDIAAQRETLSLFDTGLLPQARESVSSSRAAYEVGQVEFASVLLGQIALYQQEIDREKTVETLRIRTAELELVLGKELF
;
A
#
# COMPACT_ATOMS: atom_id res chain seq x y z
N LEU A 1 -1.77 6.98 24.21
CA LEU A 1 -2.22 6.30 25.45
C LEU A 1 -1.31 6.63 26.65
N ALA A 2 0.02 6.54 26.54
CA ALA A 2 0.94 6.86 27.66
C ALA A 2 0.84 8.32 28.10
N LEU A 3 0.74 9.28 27.17
CA LEU A 3 0.51 10.69 27.44
C LEU A 3 -0.83 10.94 28.15
N ALA A 4 -1.92 10.36 27.65
CA ALA A 4 -3.24 10.49 28.26
C ALA A 4 -3.27 9.98 29.71
N ARG A 5 -2.53 8.88 30.02
CA ARG A 5 -2.37 8.38 31.39
C ARG A 5 -1.57 9.33 32.29
N LYS A 6 -0.58 10.06 31.74
CA LYS A 6 0.22 11.04 32.52
C LYS A 6 -0.55 12.31 32.83
N GLN A 7 -1.58 12.68 32.07
CA GLN A 7 -2.44 13.84 32.33
C GLN A 7 -3.28 13.74 33.62
N ILE A 8 -3.32 12.54 34.22
CA ILE A 8 -3.93 12.33 35.54
C ILE A 8 -3.01 12.80 36.69
N LEU A 9 -1.71 12.92 36.41
CA LEU A 9 -0.73 13.35 37.40
C LEU A 9 -0.77 14.90 37.58
N PRO A 10 -0.39 15.43 38.78
CA PRO A 10 -0.28 16.86 38.98
C PRO A 10 0.84 17.47 38.14
N ASP A 11 0.58 18.65 37.60
CA ASP A 11 1.61 19.44 36.91
C ASP A 11 2.23 20.45 37.90
N PHE A 12 3.55 20.59 37.87
CA PHE A 12 4.30 21.53 38.66
C PHE A 12 4.83 22.65 37.75
N GLN A 13 4.59 23.88 38.14
CA GLN A 13 5.05 25.08 37.48
C GLN A 13 5.93 25.87 38.42
N ILE A 14 7.15 26.21 37.96
CA ILE A 14 8.09 27.07 38.67
C ILE A 14 8.33 28.29 37.79
N GLY A 15 8.08 29.48 38.32
CA GLY A 15 8.28 30.74 37.64
C GLY A 15 9.11 31.70 38.48
N GLY A 16 9.99 32.45 37.85
CA GLY A 16 10.71 33.58 38.50
C GLY A 16 10.53 34.82 37.63
N ALA A 17 10.28 35.97 38.26
CA ALA A 17 10.25 37.24 37.55
C ALA A 17 11.02 38.29 38.36
N TYR A 18 11.90 39.01 37.66
CA TYR A 18 12.58 40.18 38.18
C TYR A 18 12.03 41.42 37.49
N LYS A 19 11.54 42.38 38.26
CA LYS A 19 10.93 43.59 37.73
C LYS A 19 11.76 44.80 38.19
N VAL A 20 12.44 45.43 37.25
CA VAL A 20 13.12 46.71 37.45
C VAL A 20 12.06 47.82 37.53
N ARG A 21 12.18 48.69 38.54
CA ARG A 21 11.29 49.84 38.73
C ARG A 21 12.05 51.11 38.50
N GLU A 22 11.60 51.94 37.59
CA GLU A 22 12.11 53.29 37.42
C GLU A 22 11.70 54.20 38.60
N ASN A 23 12.62 55.05 39.02
CA ASN A 23 12.37 56.05 40.10
C ASN A 23 11.23 57.01 39.70
N THR A 24 10.45 57.45 40.66
CA THR A 24 9.36 58.42 40.41
C THR A 24 9.94 59.79 40.05
N PRO A 25 9.31 60.58 39.15
CA PRO A 25 9.74 61.94 38.80
C PRO A 25 9.85 62.91 40.01
N MET A 26 9.30 62.54 41.16
CA MET A 26 9.35 63.27 42.43
C MET A 26 10.47 62.80 43.40
N GLY A 27 11.44 61.98 42.96
CA GLY A 27 12.61 61.64 43.77
C GLY A 27 12.43 60.50 44.77
N GLY A 28 11.37 59.68 44.65
CA GLY A 28 11.19 58.48 45.48
C GLY A 28 11.93 57.25 44.92
N ASP A 29 12.88 56.72 45.71
CA ASP A 29 13.65 55.51 45.38
C ASP A 29 12.70 54.30 45.45
N ARG A 30 12.56 53.52 44.35
CA ARG A 30 11.74 52.32 44.26
C ARG A 30 12.61 51.09 44.05
N PRO A 31 12.80 50.26 45.09
CA PRO A 31 13.60 49.04 44.94
C PRO A 31 12.98 48.10 43.93
N ASP A 32 13.85 47.44 43.20
CA ASP A 32 13.49 46.36 42.25
C ASP A 32 12.76 45.23 42.99
N PHE A 33 11.92 44.53 42.24
CA PHE A 33 11.09 43.48 42.82
C PHE A 33 11.41 42.14 42.21
N PHE A 34 11.76 41.16 43.05
CA PHE A 34 11.93 39.77 42.67
C PHE A 34 10.69 38.96 43.14
N SER A 35 10.10 38.15 42.26
CA SER A 35 9.06 37.20 42.60
C SER A 35 9.41 35.80 42.15
N ALA A 36 9.21 34.84 43.04
CA ALA A 36 9.24 33.43 42.74
C ALA A 36 7.86 32.84 42.93
N THR A 37 7.40 32.09 41.96
CA THR A 37 6.08 31.46 41.97
C THR A 37 6.21 29.93 41.81
N VAL A 38 5.57 29.17 42.66
CA VAL A 38 5.41 27.74 42.55
C VAL A 38 3.92 27.44 42.42
N GLY A 39 3.54 26.83 41.33
CA GLY A 39 2.17 26.41 41.06
C GLY A 39 2.08 24.89 40.99
N ILE A 40 0.99 24.32 41.56
CA ILE A 40 0.66 22.91 41.42
C ILE A 40 -0.76 22.84 40.86
N SER A 41 -0.91 22.19 39.70
CA SER A 41 -2.21 21.94 39.08
C SER A 41 -2.70 20.54 39.45
N LEU A 42 -3.76 20.47 40.25
CA LEU A 42 -4.36 19.20 40.68
C LEU A 42 -5.63 18.92 39.90
N PRO A 43 -5.71 17.81 39.09
CA PRO A 43 -6.93 17.43 38.38
C PRO A 43 -7.96 16.80 39.35
N LEU A 44 -8.73 17.63 40.09
CA LEU A 44 -9.67 17.18 41.13
C LEU A 44 -10.88 16.40 40.58
N TRP A 45 -11.19 16.51 39.28
CA TRP A 45 -12.31 15.82 38.61
C TRP A 45 -11.85 14.95 37.46
N HIS A 46 -10.78 14.17 37.64
CA HIS A 46 -10.22 13.31 36.59
C HIS A 46 -11.23 12.28 36.06
N GLY A 47 -12.17 11.77 36.88
CA GLY A 47 -13.11 10.72 36.47
C GLY A 47 -14.14 11.11 35.40
N ARG A 48 -14.29 12.40 35.06
CA ARG A 48 -15.23 12.85 34.02
C ARG A 48 -14.57 13.22 32.70
N LYS A 49 -13.32 13.67 32.70
CA LYS A 49 -12.62 14.14 31.52
C LYS A 49 -11.43 13.22 31.17
N GLN A 50 -10.51 13.09 32.11
CA GLN A 50 -9.25 12.37 31.89
C GLN A 50 -9.47 10.86 31.68
N ASP A 51 -10.37 10.24 32.45
CA ASP A 51 -10.67 8.80 32.27
C ASP A 51 -11.30 8.52 30.89
N ARG A 52 -12.19 9.42 30.42
CA ARG A 52 -12.76 9.31 29.08
C ARG A 52 -11.73 9.57 27.98
N GLU A 53 -10.76 10.43 28.21
CA GLU A 53 -9.66 10.70 27.29
C GLU A 53 -8.70 9.50 27.21
N VAL A 54 -8.42 8.83 28.33
CA VAL A 54 -7.69 7.56 28.38
C VAL A 54 -8.44 6.46 27.61
N GLU A 55 -9.75 6.35 27.83
CA GLU A 55 -10.60 5.39 27.11
C GLU A 55 -10.63 5.68 25.60
N ALA A 56 -10.80 6.93 25.19
CA ALA A 56 -10.76 7.36 23.79
C ALA A 56 -9.42 7.01 23.14
N SER A 57 -8.29 7.35 23.80
CA SER A 57 -6.94 7.01 23.33
C SER A 57 -6.70 5.49 23.27
N ALA A 58 -7.33 4.70 24.14
CA ALA A 58 -7.25 3.24 24.09
C ALA A 58 -7.99 2.67 22.87
N ARG A 59 -9.18 3.23 22.57
CA ARG A 59 -9.96 2.87 21.38
C ARG A 59 -9.25 3.28 20.10
N GLU A 60 -8.62 4.47 20.06
CA GLU A 60 -7.83 4.95 18.94
C GLU A 60 -6.61 4.03 18.68
N LEU A 61 -5.89 3.63 19.73
CA LEU A 61 -4.80 2.67 19.61
C LEU A 61 -5.29 1.32 19.06
N SER A 62 -6.44 0.83 19.53
CA SER A 62 -7.04 -0.42 19.03
C SER A 62 -7.42 -0.28 17.54
N SER A 63 -8.04 0.83 17.17
CA SER A 63 -8.39 1.13 15.77
C SER A 63 -7.16 1.19 14.88
N ALA A 64 -6.09 1.87 15.33
CA ALA A 64 -4.83 1.94 14.58
C ALA A 64 -4.17 0.56 14.39
N LYS A 65 -4.22 -0.32 15.42
CA LYS A 65 -3.74 -1.70 15.33
C LYS A 65 -4.54 -2.51 14.31
N SER A 66 -5.86 -2.43 14.37
CA SER A 66 -6.73 -3.13 13.40
C SER A 66 -6.53 -2.59 11.98
N GLY A 67 -6.32 -1.28 11.83
CA GLY A 67 -5.98 -0.66 10.55
C GLY A 67 -4.65 -1.19 9.99
N TYR A 68 -3.62 -1.31 10.84
CA TYR A 68 -2.33 -1.89 10.44
C TYR A 68 -2.48 -3.35 10.00
N GLU A 69 -3.19 -4.18 10.78
CA GLU A 69 -3.43 -5.59 10.44
C GLU A 69 -4.22 -5.73 9.12
N SER A 70 -5.22 -4.88 8.92
CA SER A 70 -5.99 -4.84 7.67
C SER A 70 -5.12 -4.48 6.48
N ALA A 71 -4.27 -3.44 6.59
CA ALA A 71 -3.34 -3.04 5.54
C ALA A 71 -2.32 -4.16 5.24
N TRP A 72 -1.77 -4.79 6.27
CA TRP A 72 -0.87 -5.92 6.12
C TRP A 72 -1.50 -7.10 5.38
N ASN A 73 -2.73 -7.46 5.77
CA ASN A 73 -3.47 -8.54 5.12
C ASN A 73 -3.80 -8.20 3.66
N ALA A 74 -4.15 -6.94 3.36
CA ALA A 74 -4.39 -6.49 2.00
C ALA A 74 -3.15 -6.63 1.10
N ILE A 75 -1.98 -6.21 1.60
CA ILE A 75 -0.71 -6.35 0.87
C ILE A 75 -0.38 -7.84 0.65
N ARG A 76 -0.50 -8.66 1.68
CA ARG A 76 -0.23 -10.10 1.59
C ARG A 76 -1.15 -10.79 0.57
N ASN A 77 -2.44 -10.47 0.59
CA ASN A 77 -3.39 -11.03 -0.36
C ASN A 77 -3.08 -10.56 -1.79
N ARG A 78 -2.70 -9.29 -1.97
CA ARG A 78 -2.32 -8.77 -3.29
C ARG A 78 -1.07 -9.45 -3.84
N LEU A 79 -0.05 -9.68 -3.00
CA LEU A 79 1.15 -10.42 -3.40
C LEU A 79 0.82 -11.85 -3.83
N LYS A 80 -0.05 -12.53 -3.07
CA LYS A 80 -0.48 -13.88 -3.41
C LYS A 80 -1.22 -13.93 -4.74
N GLU A 81 -2.18 -13.02 -4.95
CA GLU A 81 -2.94 -12.88 -6.20
C GLU A 81 -2.00 -12.69 -7.40
N ILE A 82 -1.05 -11.73 -7.32
CA ILE A 82 -0.12 -11.48 -8.41
C ILE A 82 0.78 -12.70 -8.68
N ALA A 83 1.24 -13.39 -7.64
CA ALA A 83 2.07 -14.58 -7.81
C ALA A 83 1.30 -15.74 -8.47
N GLU A 84 0.04 -15.93 -8.11
CA GLU A 84 -0.84 -16.93 -8.73
C GLU A 84 -1.13 -16.58 -10.20
N ASP A 85 -1.40 -15.30 -10.49
CA ASP A 85 -1.56 -14.81 -11.88
C ASP A 85 -0.31 -15.06 -12.72
N ILE A 86 0.88 -14.75 -12.20
CA ILE A 86 2.15 -15.01 -12.90
C ILE A 86 2.31 -16.50 -13.21
N ALA A 87 2.00 -17.37 -12.25
CA ALA A 87 2.08 -18.81 -12.44
C ALA A 87 1.12 -19.29 -13.54
N ALA A 88 -0.13 -18.82 -13.51
CA ALA A 88 -1.14 -19.15 -14.51
C ALA A 88 -0.75 -18.65 -15.93
N GLN A 89 -0.21 -17.43 -16.04
CA GLN A 89 0.25 -16.90 -17.34
C GLN A 89 1.43 -17.70 -17.89
N ARG A 90 2.36 -18.15 -17.03
CA ARG A 90 3.48 -19.02 -17.46
C ARG A 90 2.99 -20.37 -17.97
N GLU A 91 2.02 -20.98 -17.31
CA GLU A 91 1.40 -22.23 -17.73
C GLU A 91 0.69 -22.04 -19.08
N THR A 92 -0.10 -20.99 -19.23
CA THR A 92 -0.78 -20.63 -20.48
C THR A 92 0.23 -20.40 -21.62
N LEU A 93 1.34 -19.69 -21.36
CA LEU A 93 2.39 -19.49 -22.35
C LEU A 93 3.05 -20.81 -22.77
N SER A 94 3.31 -21.69 -21.81
CA SER A 94 3.82 -23.05 -22.11
C SER A 94 2.86 -23.84 -22.98
N LEU A 95 1.55 -23.74 -22.75
CA LEU A 95 0.52 -24.40 -23.57
C LEU A 95 0.54 -23.85 -25.01
N PHE A 96 0.68 -22.54 -25.18
CA PHE A 96 0.83 -21.97 -26.54
C PHE A 96 2.09 -22.50 -27.23
N ASP A 97 3.24 -22.47 -26.54
CA ASP A 97 4.54 -22.80 -27.15
C ASP A 97 4.68 -24.29 -27.45
N THR A 98 4.18 -25.18 -26.59
CA THR A 98 4.37 -26.63 -26.70
C THR A 98 3.22 -27.37 -27.35
N GLY A 99 2.01 -26.76 -27.37
CA GLY A 99 0.78 -27.41 -27.86
C GLY A 99 0.11 -26.66 -28.99
N LEU A 100 -0.53 -25.52 -28.68
CA LEU A 100 -1.45 -24.86 -29.59
C LEU A 100 -0.78 -24.35 -30.88
N LEU A 101 0.36 -23.67 -30.79
CA LEU A 101 1.07 -23.14 -31.97
C LEU A 101 1.66 -24.22 -32.86
N PRO A 102 2.34 -25.27 -32.35
CA PRO A 102 2.77 -26.39 -33.18
C PRO A 102 1.60 -27.07 -33.89
N GLN A 103 0.50 -27.33 -33.17
CA GLN A 103 -0.70 -27.96 -33.76
C GLN A 103 -1.33 -27.09 -34.85
N ALA A 104 -1.45 -25.77 -34.61
CA ALA A 104 -2.01 -24.85 -35.59
C ALA A 104 -1.15 -24.77 -36.86
N ARG A 105 0.18 -24.74 -36.72
CA ARG A 105 1.11 -24.76 -37.85
C ARG A 105 1.02 -26.04 -38.67
N GLU A 106 0.92 -27.18 -38.00
CA GLU A 106 0.73 -28.48 -38.65
C GLU A 106 -0.60 -28.54 -39.41
N SER A 107 -1.70 -28.02 -38.79
CA SER A 107 -3.01 -27.94 -39.42
C SER A 107 -2.99 -27.09 -40.69
N VAL A 108 -2.31 -25.93 -40.68
CA VAL A 108 -2.13 -25.08 -41.87
C VAL A 108 -1.31 -25.80 -42.94
N SER A 109 -0.22 -26.47 -42.55
CA SER A 109 0.62 -27.25 -43.46
C SER A 109 -0.18 -28.35 -44.13
N SER A 110 -0.95 -29.12 -43.38
CA SER A 110 -1.80 -30.19 -43.87
C SER A 110 -2.91 -29.68 -44.81
N SER A 111 -3.58 -28.57 -44.44
CA SER A 111 -4.61 -27.94 -45.28
C SER A 111 -4.01 -27.42 -46.59
N ARG A 112 -2.80 -26.89 -46.57
CA ARG A 112 -2.11 -26.45 -47.78
C ARG A 112 -1.77 -27.60 -48.71
N ALA A 113 -1.22 -28.68 -48.16
CA ALA A 113 -0.96 -29.89 -48.94
C ALA A 113 -2.24 -30.49 -49.57
N ALA A 114 -3.35 -30.53 -48.82
CA ALA A 114 -4.63 -30.99 -49.29
C ALA A 114 -5.20 -30.08 -50.40
N TYR A 115 -4.98 -28.77 -50.32
CA TYR A 115 -5.37 -27.82 -51.38
C TYR A 115 -4.57 -28.05 -52.66
N GLU A 116 -3.26 -28.30 -52.58
CA GLU A 116 -2.38 -28.52 -53.71
C GLU A 116 -2.80 -29.76 -54.55
N VAL A 117 -3.46 -30.76 -53.91
CA VAL A 117 -4.01 -31.93 -54.57
C VAL A 117 -5.53 -31.85 -54.83
N GLY A 118 -6.14 -30.70 -54.64
CA GLY A 118 -7.54 -30.43 -54.92
C GLY A 118 -8.56 -31.07 -53.95
N GLN A 119 -8.12 -31.48 -52.77
CA GLN A 119 -8.98 -32.12 -51.75
C GLN A 119 -9.75 -31.12 -50.89
N VAL A 120 -9.29 -29.89 -50.76
CA VAL A 120 -9.95 -28.80 -50.01
C VAL A 120 -9.96 -27.50 -50.80
N GLU A 121 -10.87 -26.60 -50.45
CA GLU A 121 -10.95 -25.29 -51.07
C GLU A 121 -9.93 -24.34 -50.47
N PHE A 122 -9.47 -23.33 -51.22
CA PHE A 122 -8.55 -22.28 -50.75
C PHE A 122 -9.06 -21.57 -49.49
N ALA A 123 -10.40 -21.41 -49.37
CA ALA A 123 -10.99 -20.82 -48.16
C ALA A 123 -10.61 -21.57 -46.89
N SER A 124 -10.48 -22.89 -46.92
CA SER A 124 -10.07 -23.71 -45.76
C SER A 124 -8.63 -23.43 -45.35
N VAL A 125 -7.72 -23.23 -46.30
CA VAL A 125 -6.33 -22.84 -46.01
C VAL A 125 -6.29 -21.44 -45.39
N LEU A 126 -7.06 -20.50 -45.94
CA LEU A 126 -7.15 -19.15 -45.43
C LEU A 126 -7.65 -19.07 -43.99
N LEU A 127 -8.74 -19.82 -43.68
CA LEU A 127 -9.31 -19.94 -42.35
C LEU A 127 -8.29 -20.53 -41.36
N GLY A 128 -7.54 -21.56 -41.75
CA GLY A 128 -6.46 -22.13 -40.93
C GLY A 128 -5.36 -21.11 -40.64
N GLN A 129 -4.97 -20.33 -41.65
CA GLN A 129 -3.95 -19.29 -41.52
C GLN A 129 -4.42 -18.15 -40.56
N ILE A 130 -5.68 -17.73 -40.68
CA ILE A 130 -6.27 -16.75 -39.79
C ILE A 130 -6.26 -17.28 -38.34
N ALA A 131 -6.65 -18.54 -38.13
CA ALA A 131 -6.64 -19.18 -36.82
C ALA A 131 -5.23 -19.23 -36.20
N LEU A 132 -4.21 -19.55 -36.99
CA LEU A 132 -2.82 -19.53 -36.55
C LEU A 132 -2.39 -18.13 -36.10
N TYR A 133 -2.65 -17.11 -36.91
CA TYR A 133 -2.32 -15.72 -36.54
C TYR A 133 -3.03 -15.27 -35.28
N GLN A 134 -4.30 -15.68 -35.10
CA GLN A 134 -5.02 -15.38 -33.88
C GLN A 134 -4.35 -15.98 -32.64
N GLN A 135 -3.90 -17.22 -32.73
CA GLN A 135 -3.17 -17.87 -31.63
C GLN A 135 -1.79 -17.21 -31.36
N GLU A 136 -1.10 -16.78 -32.40
CA GLU A 136 0.16 -16.02 -32.24
C GLU A 136 -0.09 -14.67 -31.52
N ILE A 137 -1.16 -13.96 -31.89
CA ILE A 137 -1.57 -12.71 -31.21
C ILE A 137 -1.91 -12.98 -29.73
N ASP A 138 -2.68 -14.03 -29.45
CA ASP A 138 -3.09 -14.34 -28.09
C ASP A 138 -1.92 -14.80 -27.22
N ARG A 139 -0.92 -15.48 -27.81
CA ARG A 139 0.36 -15.74 -27.15
C ARG A 139 1.08 -14.45 -26.76
N GLU A 140 1.20 -13.49 -27.70
CA GLU A 140 1.88 -12.21 -27.42
C GLU A 140 1.16 -11.39 -26.33
N LYS A 141 -0.19 -11.41 -26.30
CA LYS A 141 -0.98 -10.81 -25.20
C LYS A 141 -0.68 -11.50 -23.86
N THR A 142 -0.48 -12.81 -23.86
CA THR A 142 -0.11 -13.55 -22.66
C THR A 142 1.27 -13.12 -22.15
N VAL A 143 2.24 -12.94 -23.06
CA VAL A 143 3.58 -12.40 -22.73
C VAL A 143 3.49 -10.98 -22.16
N GLU A 144 2.68 -10.12 -22.79
CA GLU A 144 2.43 -8.76 -22.30
C GLU A 144 1.85 -8.78 -20.88
N THR A 145 0.79 -9.57 -20.67
CA THR A 145 0.17 -9.71 -19.35
C THR A 145 1.18 -10.21 -18.30
N LEU A 146 1.98 -11.20 -18.63
CA LEU A 146 3.04 -11.72 -17.75
C LEU A 146 4.04 -10.62 -17.34
N ARG A 147 4.47 -9.79 -18.29
CA ARG A 147 5.37 -8.66 -18.02
C ARG A 147 4.72 -7.62 -17.10
N ILE A 148 3.46 -7.26 -17.37
CA ILE A 148 2.69 -6.32 -16.53
C ILE A 148 2.60 -6.86 -15.10
N ARG A 149 2.21 -8.13 -14.91
CA ARG A 149 2.09 -8.74 -13.59
C ARG A 149 3.44 -8.82 -12.86
N THR A 150 4.53 -9.06 -13.59
CA THR A 150 5.88 -9.04 -13.00
C THR A 150 6.26 -7.64 -12.53
N ALA A 151 5.99 -6.60 -13.32
CA ALA A 151 6.23 -5.21 -12.91
C ALA A 151 5.35 -4.78 -11.72
N GLU A 152 4.08 -5.24 -11.66
CA GLU A 152 3.23 -5.03 -10.49
C GLU A 152 3.80 -5.70 -9.23
N LEU A 153 4.37 -6.90 -9.35
CA LEU A 153 5.01 -7.60 -8.24
C LEU A 153 6.23 -6.81 -7.72
N GLU A 154 7.07 -6.32 -8.62
CA GLU A 154 8.22 -5.47 -8.31
C GLU A 154 7.80 -4.19 -7.58
N LEU A 155 6.74 -3.53 -8.05
CA LEU A 155 6.19 -2.33 -7.42
C LEU A 155 5.74 -2.61 -5.98
N VAL A 156 5.01 -3.70 -5.74
CA VAL A 156 4.52 -4.04 -4.41
C VAL A 156 5.65 -4.46 -3.47
N LEU A 157 6.69 -5.12 -3.98
CA LEU A 157 7.87 -5.52 -3.21
C LEU A 157 8.86 -4.38 -2.97
N GLY A 158 8.79 -3.30 -3.76
CA GLY A 158 9.77 -2.21 -3.75
C GLY A 158 11.18 -2.65 -4.18
N LYS A 159 11.27 -3.70 -4.98
CA LYS A 159 12.51 -4.28 -5.50
C LYS A 159 12.36 -4.62 -6.97
N GLU A 160 13.42 -4.39 -7.76
CA GLU A 160 13.58 -5.01 -9.07
C GLU A 160 13.88 -6.50 -8.88
N LEU A 161 13.22 -7.36 -9.65
CA LEU A 161 13.38 -8.82 -9.59
C LEU A 161 14.31 -9.34 -10.70
N PHE A 162 14.58 -8.50 -11.71
CA PHE A 162 15.43 -8.82 -12.85
C PHE A 162 16.23 -7.60 -13.31
#